data_8c7449d72ec4ca0489db4527ba952b08
#
_entry.id   8c7449d72ec4ca0489db4527ba952b08
#
_cell.length_a   1.000
_cell.length_b   1.000
_cell.length_c   1.000
_cell.angle_alpha   90.00
_cell.angle_beta   90.00
_cell.angle_gamma   90.00
#
_symmetry.space_group_name_H-M   'P 1'
#
loop_
_entity.id
_entity.type
_entity.pdbx_description
1 polymer ?
#
loop_
_entity_poly.entity_id
_entity_poly.type
_entity_poly.pdbx_seq_one_letter_code
_entity_poly.pdbx_strand_id
1 'polypeptide(L)'
;MVLERGDLQFFFRPSVQPVDADEFKLGVQSFFAILSPEHGPHRRLRIGKKRMPATPRERFWARIERVGSLQRVLGDKLEPDRYMTKTRGERYQPGARPVAHGTYELRRHRDHVHFTYRVEPFAFEDAPDELQLAEAGDHVILWKAAAGAKAVWSHQGEITSLDDEGAQIVLVGGCREPAEV
;
A
#
# COMPACT_ATOMS: atom_id res chain seq x y z
N MET A 1 -18.38 8.79 -11.11
CA MET A 1 -18.69 7.38 -11.52
C MET A 1 -17.76 6.44 -10.78
N VAL A 2 -18.33 5.49 -10.07
CA VAL A 2 -17.56 4.45 -9.37
C VAL A 2 -17.09 3.42 -10.41
N LEU A 3 -15.78 3.17 -10.43
CA LEU A 3 -15.16 2.19 -11.31
C LEU A 3 -14.99 0.82 -10.64
N GLU A 4 -14.71 0.83 -9.33
CA GLU A 4 -14.46 -0.37 -8.56
C GLU A 4 -14.69 -0.10 -7.07
N ARG A 5 -15.17 -1.12 -6.36
CA ARG A 5 -15.30 -1.15 -4.90
C ARG A 5 -14.77 -2.46 -4.37
N GLY A 6 -14.30 -2.44 -3.15
CA GLY A 6 -13.87 -3.66 -2.49
C GLY A 6 -13.43 -3.44 -1.06
N ASP A 7 -12.87 -4.51 -0.51
CA ASP A 7 -12.27 -4.49 0.82
C ASP A 7 -10.82 -4.05 0.75
N LEU A 8 -10.38 -3.38 1.79
CA LEU A 8 -9.02 -2.87 1.94
C LEU A 8 -8.46 -3.33 3.27
N GLN A 9 -7.23 -3.82 3.23
CA GLN A 9 -6.43 -4.07 4.43
C GLN A 9 -5.07 -3.42 4.28
N PHE A 10 -4.64 -2.70 5.31
CA PHE A 10 -3.27 -2.22 5.40
C PHE A 10 -2.43 -3.15 6.25
N PHE A 11 -1.21 -3.36 5.81
CA PHE A 11 -0.20 -4.19 6.46
C PHE A 11 1.11 -3.44 6.56
N PHE A 12 1.89 -3.77 7.56
CA PHE A 12 3.30 -3.40 7.56
C PHE A 12 4.17 -4.62 7.86
N ARG A 13 5.38 -4.58 7.38
CA ARG A 13 6.41 -5.54 7.76
C ARG A 13 7.37 -4.86 8.71
N PRO A 14 7.58 -5.38 9.92
CA PRO A 14 8.53 -4.79 10.86
C PRO A 14 9.94 -4.78 10.31
N SER A 15 10.76 -3.86 10.83
CA SER A 15 12.16 -3.77 10.46
C SER A 15 12.91 -5.08 10.71
N VAL A 16 13.91 -5.34 9.89
CA VAL A 16 14.82 -6.47 10.05
C VAL A 16 15.53 -6.35 11.40
N GLN A 17 15.57 -7.47 12.16
CA GLN A 17 16.18 -7.53 13.48
C GLN A 17 17.47 -8.35 13.43
N PRO A 18 18.50 -7.97 14.21
CA PRO A 18 19.59 -8.89 14.52
C PRO A 18 19.06 -10.02 15.41
N VAL A 19 19.45 -11.26 15.14
CA VAL A 19 18.96 -12.43 15.91
C VAL A 19 19.37 -12.34 17.38
N ASP A 20 20.50 -11.70 17.68
CA ASP A 20 21.08 -11.58 19.02
C ASP A 20 20.70 -10.30 19.76
N ALA A 21 19.74 -9.53 19.24
CA ALA A 21 19.36 -8.27 19.87
C ALA A 21 18.52 -8.51 21.13
N ASP A 22 18.94 -7.92 22.24
CA ASP A 22 18.19 -7.93 23.51
C ASP A 22 16.88 -7.15 23.44
N GLU A 23 16.77 -6.22 22.48
CA GLU A 23 15.58 -5.40 22.27
C GLU A 23 15.19 -5.37 20.79
N PHE A 24 13.91 -5.63 20.51
CA PHE A 24 13.33 -5.46 19.19
C PHE A 24 13.05 -3.98 18.93
N LYS A 25 13.66 -3.44 17.87
CA LYS A 25 13.28 -2.11 17.39
C LYS A 25 12.03 -2.20 16.54
N LEU A 26 10.95 -1.61 17.01
CA LEU A 26 9.72 -1.47 16.23
C LEU A 26 9.89 -0.35 15.20
N GLY A 27 10.35 -0.73 14.02
CA GLY A 27 10.38 0.13 12.85
C GLY A 27 9.56 -0.49 11.73
N VAL A 28 9.33 0.24 10.66
CA VAL A 28 8.63 -0.24 9.48
C VAL A 28 9.63 -0.53 8.36
N GLN A 29 9.71 -1.78 7.93
CA GLN A 29 10.50 -2.17 6.76
C GLN A 29 9.76 -1.86 5.47
N SER A 30 8.48 -2.24 5.41
CA SER A 30 7.63 -1.97 4.26
C SER A 30 6.18 -1.77 4.69
N PHE A 31 5.45 -0.98 3.91
CA PHE A 31 4.04 -0.71 4.09
C PHE A 31 3.30 -1.05 2.80
N PHE A 32 2.22 -1.80 2.91
CA PHE A 32 1.46 -2.23 1.75
C PHE A 32 -0.03 -2.36 2.04
N ALA A 33 -0.82 -2.34 0.99
CA ALA A 33 -2.25 -2.52 1.02
C ALA A 33 -2.65 -3.76 0.23
N ILE A 34 -3.66 -4.47 0.70
CA ILE A 34 -4.36 -5.50 -0.07
C ILE A 34 -5.69 -4.93 -0.53
N LEU A 35 -5.86 -4.83 -1.83
CA LEU A 35 -7.10 -4.44 -2.46
C LEU A 35 -7.84 -5.70 -2.89
N SER A 36 -9.03 -5.88 -2.37
CA SER A 36 -9.89 -7.04 -2.67
C SER A 36 -11.18 -6.54 -3.32
N PRO A 37 -11.19 -6.36 -4.66
CA PRO A 37 -12.37 -5.86 -5.36
C PRO A 37 -13.54 -6.83 -5.25
N GLU A 38 -14.76 -6.32 -5.35
CA GLU A 38 -15.99 -7.14 -5.39
C GLU A 38 -15.94 -8.14 -6.55
N HIS A 39 -15.34 -7.72 -7.66
CA HIS A 39 -15.18 -8.54 -8.87
C HIS A 39 -13.73 -8.42 -9.36
N GLY A 40 -13.04 -9.53 -9.39
CA GLY A 40 -11.67 -9.58 -9.89
C GLY A 40 -10.66 -10.10 -8.87
N PRO A 41 -9.39 -10.13 -9.24
CA PRO A 41 -8.33 -10.67 -8.39
C PRO A 41 -7.98 -9.71 -7.25
N HIS A 42 -7.45 -10.27 -6.16
CA HIS A 42 -6.80 -9.50 -5.11
C HIS A 42 -5.50 -8.88 -5.63
N ARG A 43 -5.14 -7.74 -5.08
CA ARG A 43 -3.90 -7.04 -5.44
C ARG A 43 -3.12 -6.63 -4.20
N ARG A 44 -1.82 -6.84 -4.21
CA ARG A 44 -0.93 -6.29 -3.20
C ARG A 44 -0.26 -5.04 -3.75
N LEU A 45 -0.59 -3.91 -3.16
CA LEU A 45 -0.05 -2.61 -3.51
C LEU A 45 1.00 -2.19 -2.48
N ARG A 46 2.26 -2.18 -2.87
CA ARG A 46 3.34 -1.67 -2.02
C ARG A 46 3.43 -0.16 -2.13
N ILE A 47 3.42 0.52 -0.99
CA ILE A 47 3.61 1.96 -0.91
C ILE A 47 5.11 2.25 -0.74
N GLY A 48 5.64 3.19 -1.51
CA GLY A 48 7.07 3.50 -1.52
C GLY A 48 7.56 4.23 -0.28
N LYS A 49 6.65 4.68 0.57
CA LYS A 49 6.91 5.22 1.90
C LYS A 49 6.28 4.33 2.96
N LYS A 50 6.52 4.65 4.22
CA LYS A 50 6.02 3.86 5.37
C LYS A 50 4.63 4.28 5.83
N ARG A 51 3.96 5.14 5.08
CA ARG A 51 2.62 5.65 5.34
C ARG A 51 1.94 6.09 4.04
N MET A 52 0.66 6.39 4.11
CA MET A 52 -0.06 7.04 3.01
C MET A 52 0.30 8.53 2.92
N PRO A 53 0.25 9.13 1.72
CA PRO A 53 0.48 10.57 1.60
C PRO A 53 -0.64 11.34 2.31
N ALA A 54 -0.27 12.36 3.09
CA ALA A 54 -1.19 13.10 3.96
C ALA A 54 -1.59 14.47 3.40
N THR A 55 -0.72 15.10 2.61
CA THR A 55 -0.95 16.44 2.09
C THR A 55 -0.96 16.47 0.56
N PRO A 56 -1.61 17.47 -0.08
CA PRO A 56 -1.61 17.57 -1.54
C PRO A 56 -0.22 17.75 -2.20
N ARG A 57 0.78 18.06 -1.41
CA ARG A 57 2.16 18.19 -1.89
C ARG A 57 2.92 16.86 -1.86
N GLU A 58 2.42 15.88 -1.13
CA GLU A 58 3.05 14.58 -1.04
C GLU A 58 2.62 13.69 -2.21
N ARG A 59 3.59 13.09 -2.86
CA ARG A 59 3.40 12.17 -3.97
C ARG A 59 4.21 10.92 -3.69
N PHE A 60 3.52 9.83 -3.38
CA PHE A 60 4.15 8.57 -3.02
C PHE A 60 3.99 7.56 -4.13
N TRP A 61 5.10 7.07 -4.59
CA TRP A 61 5.17 5.98 -5.53
C TRP A 61 4.58 4.70 -4.90
N ALA A 62 3.86 3.94 -5.72
CA ALA A 62 3.30 2.66 -5.34
C ALA A 62 3.42 1.67 -6.51
N ARG A 63 3.47 0.39 -6.17
CA ARG A 63 3.65 -0.67 -7.16
C ARG A 63 2.74 -1.85 -6.85
N ILE A 64 2.14 -2.41 -7.89
CA ILE A 64 1.44 -3.69 -7.80
C ILE A 64 2.48 -4.80 -7.75
N GLU A 65 2.63 -5.45 -6.60
CA GLU A 65 3.62 -6.51 -6.39
C GLU A 65 3.11 -7.90 -6.77
N ARG A 66 1.84 -8.18 -6.44
CA ARG A 66 1.20 -9.47 -6.69
C ARG A 66 -0.26 -9.26 -7.04
N VAL A 67 -0.77 -10.13 -7.89
CA VAL A 67 -2.18 -10.18 -8.31
C VAL A 67 -2.62 -11.65 -8.31
N GLY A 68 -3.81 -11.92 -7.80
CA GLY A 68 -4.36 -13.27 -7.81
C GLY A 68 -5.21 -13.60 -6.60
N SER A 69 -5.11 -14.82 -6.10
CA SER A 69 -5.82 -15.26 -4.91
C SER A 69 -5.30 -14.54 -3.66
N LEU A 70 -6.11 -14.52 -2.61
CA LEU A 70 -5.69 -13.93 -1.32
C LEU A 70 -4.42 -14.61 -0.79
N GLN A 71 -4.32 -15.92 -0.91
CA GLN A 71 -3.13 -16.67 -0.52
C GLN A 71 -1.88 -16.22 -1.30
N ARG A 72 -2.02 -15.98 -2.61
CA ARG A 72 -0.92 -15.51 -3.45
C ARG A 72 -0.45 -14.11 -3.05
N VAL A 73 -1.38 -13.19 -2.79
CA VAL A 73 -1.00 -11.80 -2.47
C VAL A 73 -0.45 -11.62 -1.06
N LEU A 74 -0.77 -12.53 -0.14
CA LEU A 74 -0.31 -12.48 1.26
C LEU A 74 0.84 -13.44 1.56
N GLY A 75 0.88 -14.61 0.91
CA GLY A 75 1.60 -15.79 1.36
C GLY A 75 3.08 -15.59 1.68
N ASP A 76 3.80 -14.88 0.85
CA ASP A 76 5.24 -14.66 1.02
C ASP A 76 5.59 -13.55 2.02
N LYS A 77 4.65 -12.73 2.42
CA LYS A 77 4.88 -11.61 3.34
C LYS A 77 4.51 -11.91 4.78
N LEU A 78 3.59 -12.83 4.99
CA LEU A 78 3.14 -13.19 6.34
C LEU A 78 4.19 -14.00 7.10
N GLU A 79 5.01 -14.77 6.37
CA GLU A 79 6.01 -15.63 6.98
C GLU A 79 7.26 -14.85 7.40
N PRO A 80 7.79 -15.13 8.59
CA PRO A 80 9.09 -14.60 8.97
C PRO A 80 10.20 -15.29 8.16
N ASP A 81 11.31 -14.59 8.00
CA ASP A 81 12.47 -15.10 7.30
C ASP A 81 13.76 -14.87 8.10
N ARG A 82 14.68 -15.84 8.04
CA ARG A 82 16.02 -15.72 8.61
C ARG A 82 17.04 -15.87 7.50
N TYR A 83 18.02 -14.99 7.51
CA TYR A 83 19.06 -15.03 6.49
C TYR A 83 20.40 -14.54 7.05
N MET A 84 21.48 -15.02 6.43
CA MET A 84 22.84 -14.62 6.79
C MET A 84 23.32 -13.48 5.90
N THR A 85 23.88 -12.45 6.50
CA THR A 85 24.53 -11.36 5.78
C THR A 85 26.04 -11.51 5.83
N LYS A 86 26.75 -10.96 4.81
CA LYS A 86 28.21 -11.04 4.74
C LYS A 86 28.92 -10.26 5.85
N THR A 87 28.31 -9.18 6.34
CA THR A 87 28.97 -8.22 7.23
C THR A 87 28.26 -8.01 8.57
N ARG A 88 27.00 -8.42 8.70
CA ARG A 88 26.15 -8.12 9.86
C ARG A 88 25.64 -9.36 10.60
N GLY A 89 26.09 -10.57 10.20
CA GLY A 89 25.66 -11.81 10.79
C GLY A 89 24.25 -12.22 10.39
N GLU A 90 23.65 -13.08 11.20
CA GLU A 90 22.28 -13.57 10.97
C GLU A 90 21.24 -12.49 11.23
N ARG A 91 20.27 -12.38 10.33
CA ARG A 91 19.17 -11.40 10.40
C ARG A 91 17.82 -12.11 10.42
N TYR A 92 16.88 -11.49 11.13
CA TYR A 92 15.51 -11.95 11.23
C TYR A 92 14.57 -10.88 10.67
N GLN A 93 13.78 -11.28 9.66
CA GLN A 93 12.71 -10.46 9.12
C GLN A 93 11.39 -10.95 9.68
N PRO A 94 10.73 -10.21 10.58
CA PRO A 94 9.40 -10.59 11.05
C PRO A 94 8.38 -10.65 9.92
N GLY A 95 7.35 -11.45 10.09
CA GLY A 95 6.21 -11.51 9.16
C GLY A 95 5.40 -10.21 9.18
N ALA A 96 4.68 -9.95 8.09
CA ALA A 96 3.80 -8.78 7.99
C ALA A 96 2.65 -8.85 8.98
N ARG A 97 2.23 -7.68 9.48
CA ARG A 97 1.14 -7.55 10.44
C ARG A 97 0.04 -6.64 9.87
N PRO A 98 -1.24 -7.03 9.98
CA PRO A 98 -2.33 -6.16 9.61
C PRO A 98 -2.46 -5.01 10.63
N VAL A 99 -2.74 -3.80 10.15
CA VAL A 99 -2.90 -2.62 11.01
C VAL A 99 -4.25 -1.94 10.90
N ALA A 100 -4.97 -2.14 9.80
CA ALA A 100 -6.29 -1.59 9.59
C ALA A 100 -7.03 -2.38 8.51
N HIS A 101 -8.36 -2.37 8.58
CA HIS A 101 -9.20 -2.95 7.54
C HIS A 101 -10.43 -2.08 7.30
N GLY A 102 -10.98 -2.14 6.11
CA GLY A 102 -12.17 -1.41 5.74
C GLY A 102 -12.51 -1.60 4.28
N THR A 103 -12.92 -0.52 3.65
CA THR A 103 -13.37 -0.52 2.26
C THR A 103 -12.69 0.58 1.46
N TYR A 104 -12.66 0.40 0.15
CA TYR A 104 -12.17 1.41 -0.79
C TYR A 104 -13.08 1.53 -1.99
N GLU A 105 -12.93 2.65 -2.68
CA GLU A 105 -13.52 2.90 -3.99
C GLU A 105 -12.50 3.52 -4.92
N LEU A 106 -12.54 3.13 -6.19
CA LEU A 106 -11.91 3.84 -7.28
C LEU A 106 -13.00 4.60 -8.03
N ARG A 107 -12.90 5.92 -8.06
CA ARG A 107 -13.88 6.80 -8.68
C ARG A 107 -13.24 7.64 -9.77
N ARG A 108 -13.88 7.70 -10.93
CA ARG A 108 -13.50 8.65 -11.96
C ARG A 108 -14.23 9.97 -11.73
N HIS A 109 -13.45 11.03 -11.66
CA HIS A 109 -13.95 12.39 -11.60
C HIS A 109 -13.27 13.20 -12.71
N ARG A 110 -14.04 13.59 -13.73
CA ARG A 110 -13.52 14.26 -14.93
C ARG A 110 -12.44 13.38 -15.62
N ASP A 111 -11.20 13.82 -15.62
CA ASP A 111 -10.07 13.21 -16.31
C ASP A 111 -9.14 12.41 -15.39
N HIS A 112 -9.47 12.28 -14.11
CA HIS A 112 -8.62 11.58 -13.14
C HIS A 112 -9.40 10.58 -12.29
N VAL A 113 -8.67 9.68 -11.65
CA VAL A 113 -9.21 8.64 -10.78
C VAL A 113 -8.82 8.93 -9.34
N HIS A 114 -9.81 8.91 -8.46
CA HIS A 114 -9.63 8.99 -7.01
C HIS A 114 -9.63 7.59 -6.41
N PHE A 115 -8.69 7.37 -5.53
CA PHE A 115 -8.67 6.24 -4.60
C PHE A 115 -9.12 6.76 -3.23
N THR A 116 -10.34 6.40 -2.84
CA THR A 116 -10.90 6.78 -1.54
C THR A 116 -11.04 5.56 -0.66
N TYR A 117 -10.79 5.72 0.63
CA TYR A 117 -10.95 4.61 1.56
C TYR A 117 -11.41 5.08 2.92
N ARG A 118 -11.99 4.13 3.64
CA ARG A 118 -12.32 4.25 5.05
C ARG A 118 -11.95 2.94 5.74
N VAL A 119 -11.15 3.05 6.79
CA VAL A 119 -10.63 1.90 7.54
C VAL A 119 -10.78 2.10 9.04
N GLU A 120 -10.85 0.98 9.76
CA GLU A 120 -10.75 0.95 11.20
C GLU A 120 -9.38 0.39 11.58
N PRO A 121 -8.57 1.16 12.31
CA PRO A 121 -7.31 0.66 12.84
C PRO A 121 -7.55 -0.49 13.81
N PHE A 122 -6.73 -1.53 13.74
CA PHE A 122 -6.69 -2.52 14.79
C PHE A 122 -6.11 -1.90 16.06
N ALA A 123 -6.64 -2.28 17.21
CA ALA A 123 -6.10 -1.85 18.51
C ALA A 123 -4.77 -2.57 18.75
N PHE A 124 -3.67 -1.98 18.26
CA PHE A 124 -2.32 -2.40 18.60
C PHE A 124 -1.73 -1.42 19.60
N GLU A 125 -1.30 -1.92 20.72
CA GLU A 125 -0.52 -1.13 21.66
C GLU A 125 0.85 -0.75 21.07
N ASP A 126 1.31 -1.50 20.07
CA ASP A 126 2.65 -1.43 19.50
C ASP A 126 2.71 -1.01 18.03
N ALA A 127 1.66 -0.39 17.48
CA ALA A 127 1.73 0.11 16.10
C ALA A 127 2.77 1.22 15.99
N PRO A 128 3.73 1.13 15.03
CA PRO A 128 4.73 2.18 14.89
C PRO A 128 4.10 3.53 14.54
N ASP A 129 4.50 4.60 15.22
CA ASP A 129 3.99 5.95 14.98
C ASP A 129 4.24 6.44 13.55
N GLU A 130 5.29 5.96 12.90
CA GLU A 130 5.62 6.33 11.52
C GLU A 130 4.59 5.91 10.48
N LEU A 131 3.70 4.96 10.80
CA LEU A 131 2.59 4.58 9.93
C LEU A 131 1.54 5.69 9.79
N GLN A 132 1.34 6.49 10.82
CA GLN A 132 0.41 7.63 10.86
C GLN A 132 -0.93 7.32 10.18
N LEU A 133 -1.54 6.19 10.55
CA LEU A 133 -2.77 5.73 9.94
C LEU A 133 -3.92 6.70 10.16
N ALA A 134 -4.50 7.16 9.06
CA ALA A 134 -5.75 7.89 9.06
C ALA A 134 -6.91 6.93 8.79
N GLU A 135 -8.06 7.19 9.43
CA GLU A 135 -9.26 6.37 9.25
C GLU A 135 -9.90 6.53 7.86
N ALA A 136 -9.57 7.60 7.15
CA ALA A 136 -10.06 7.86 5.81
C ALA A 136 -9.01 8.58 4.96
N GLY A 137 -9.07 8.38 3.67
CA GLY A 137 -8.23 9.08 2.71
C GLY A 137 -8.90 9.24 1.37
N ASP A 138 -8.46 10.27 0.65
CA ASP A 138 -8.83 10.53 -0.75
C ASP A 138 -7.57 10.91 -1.50
N HIS A 139 -7.17 10.09 -2.46
CA HIS A 139 -5.93 10.25 -3.20
C HIS A 139 -6.20 10.24 -4.69
N VAL A 140 -5.59 11.16 -5.42
CA VAL A 140 -5.58 11.11 -6.88
C VAL A 140 -4.50 10.13 -7.33
N ILE A 141 -4.84 9.28 -8.29
CA ILE A 141 -3.90 8.35 -8.90
C ILE A 141 -3.28 9.00 -10.14
N LEU A 142 -1.97 8.99 -10.20
CA LEU A 142 -1.22 9.23 -11.43
C LEU A 142 -0.72 7.89 -11.98
N TRP A 143 -0.91 7.71 -13.26
CA TRP A 143 -0.54 6.49 -13.98
C TRP A 143 0.77 6.70 -14.73
N LYS A 144 1.62 5.69 -14.75
CA LYS A 144 2.80 5.72 -15.59
C LYS A 144 2.39 5.48 -17.04
N ALA A 145 2.66 6.45 -17.90
CA ALA A 145 2.43 6.27 -19.34
C ALA A 145 3.36 5.18 -19.86
N ALA A 146 2.80 4.23 -20.61
CA ALA A 146 3.58 3.23 -21.31
C ALA A 146 4.37 3.89 -22.45
N ALA A 147 5.64 3.59 -22.54
CA ALA A 147 6.56 3.88 -23.63
C ALA A 147 7.33 5.21 -23.57
N GLY A 148 8.63 5.07 -23.59
CA GLY A 148 9.65 6.10 -23.73
C GLY A 148 10.72 6.03 -22.65
N ALA A 149 11.89 6.58 -22.93
CA ALA A 149 13.04 6.59 -22.03
C ALA A 149 12.82 7.44 -20.76
N LYS A 150 11.72 8.18 -20.66
CA LYS A 150 11.34 8.96 -19.48
C LYS A 150 9.97 8.55 -18.98
N ALA A 151 9.86 8.24 -17.70
CA ALA A 151 8.58 8.02 -17.06
C ALA A 151 7.76 9.32 -17.07
N VAL A 152 6.67 9.31 -17.80
CA VAL A 152 5.70 10.40 -17.81
C VAL A 152 4.50 9.94 -16.97
N TRP A 153 4.18 10.72 -15.95
CA TRP A 153 3.02 10.47 -15.09
C TRP A 153 1.82 11.23 -15.65
N SER A 154 0.69 10.54 -15.78
CA SER A 154 -0.53 11.06 -16.37
C SER A 154 -1.72 10.79 -15.46
N HIS A 155 -2.69 11.70 -15.44
CA HIS A 155 -4.00 11.46 -14.82
C HIS A 155 -4.85 10.44 -15.58
N GLN A 156 -4.53 10.20 -16.85
CA GLN A 156 -5.26 9.26 -17.70
C GLN A 156 -4.69 7.86 -17.57
N GLY A 157 -5.53 6.94 -17.17
CA GLY A 157 -5.18 5.53 -17.09
C GLY A 157 -6.40 4.67 -16.84
N GLU A 158 -6.25 3.38 -17.06
CA GLU A 158 -7.30 2.38 -16.89
C GLU A 158 -7.06 1.56 -15.62
N ILE A 159 -8.12 1.33 -14.86
CA ILE A 159 -8.01 0.54 -13.62
C ILE A 159 -7.60 -0.90 -13.87
N THR A 160 -7.83 -1.43 -15.06
CA THR A 160 -7.38 -2.77 -15.46
C THR A 160 -5.87 -2.93 -15.42
N SER A 161 -5.11 -1.84 -15.54
CA SER A 161 -3.66 -1.89 -15.41
C SER A 161 -3.21 -2.23 -13.97
N LEU A 162 -4.09 -2.07 -12.97
CA LEU A 162 -3.83 -2.51 -11.61
C LEU A 162 -3.81 -4.04 -11.47
N ASP A 163 -4.26 -4.77 -12.47
CA ASP A 163 -4.17 -6.23 -12.51
C ASP A 163 -2.83 -6.74 -13.07
N ASP A 164 -1.96 -5.84 -13.48
CA ASP A 164 -0.64 -6.18 -14.02
C ASP A 164 0.42 -6.10 -12.91
N GLU A 165 1.03 -7.23 -12.58
CA GLU A 165 2.16 -7.25 -11.64
C GLU A 165 3.30 -6.39 -12.17
N GLY A 166 3.82 -5.52 -11.33
CA GLY A 166 4.85 -4.56 -11.69
C GLY A 166 4.33 -3.20 -12.15
N ALA A 167 3.01 -3.03 -12.31
CA ALA A 167 2.42 -1.73 -12.63
C ALA A 167 2.76 -0.70 -11.55
N GLN A 168 3.07 0.51 -11.98
CA GLN A 168 3.47 1.60 -11.11
C GLN A 168 2.48 2.74 -11.19
N ILE A 169 2.14 3.27 -10.02
CA ILE A 169 1.28 4.45 -9.87
C ILE A 169 1.92 5.43 -8.88
N VAL A 170 1.43 6.64 -8.87
CA VAL A 170 1.72 7.62 -7.82
C VAL A 170 0.41 7.99 -7.15
N LEU A 171 0.41 7.94 -5.82
CA LEU A 171 -0.68 8.42 -5.00
C LEU A 171 -0.36 9.85 -4.57
N VAL A 172 -1.23 10.78 -4.98
CA VAL A 172 -1.12 12.18 -4.57
C VAL A 172 -1.91 12.35 -3.29
N GLY A 173 -1.30 12.95 -2.29
CA GLY A 173 -1.90 13.11 -0.97
C GLY A 173 -3.09 14.05 -0.93
N GLY A 174 -3.94 13.73 0.00
CA GLY A 174 -5.18 14.19 0.42
C GLY A 174 -5.84 15.46 -0.09
N CYS A 175 -6.97 15.28 -0.72
CA CYS A 175 -8.06 16.23 -0.49
C CYS A 175 -8.61 15.95 0.91
N ARG A 176 -8.71 16.97 1.72
CA ARG A 176 -9.46 16.93 2.96
C ARG A 176 -10.91 16.64 2.59
N GLU A 177 -11.53 15.71 3.30
CA GLU A 177 -12.91 15.30 3.28
C GLU A 177 -13.61 15.37 1.93
N PRO A 178 -14.24 14.28 1.47
CA PRO A 178 -15.15 14.41 0.36
C PRO A 178 -16.15 15.48 0.76
N ALA A 179 -16.20 16.56 0.01
CA ALA A 179 -17.27 17.52 0.15
C ALA A 179 -18.57 16.72 0.11
N GLU A 180 -19.33 16.81 1.20
CA GLU A 180 -20.66 16.26 1.24
C GLU A 180 -21.41 16.79 0.02
N VAL A 181 -21.75 15.90 -0.88
CA VAL A 181 -22.64 16.19 -2.00
C VAL A 181 -24.03 15.86 -1.57
#